data_d8d26b160cd492c76e0ddad6e3e51175
#
_entry.id   d8d26b160cd492c76e0ddad6e3e51175
#
_cell.length_a   1.000
_cell.length_b   1.000
_cell.length_c   1.000
_cell.angle_alpha   90.00
_cell.angle_beta   90.00
_cell.angle_gamma   90.00
#
_symmetry.space_group_name_H-M   'P 1'
#
loop_
_entity.id
_entity.type
_entity.pdbx_description
1 polymer ?
#
loop_
_entity_poly.entity_id
_entity_poly.type
_entity_poly.pdbx_seq_one_letter_code
_entity_poly.pdbx_strand_id
1 'polypeptide(L)'
;WYYDTSGQSEVNFGRDKMPAHNITVYAGWEINKYDVIFDQNYSNAPTAQRVNVPYKEKVGQPASPEREGYDFQGWYTAKDGGAKYDFGTPVTKGFTLYAHWSPKLYTSYTVKYLNQDTGEELSPSVTRENIRVGKKVTEWAVDIEEFVPDEAMKQLDLAQTGNEIVFYYSKPSPREYTIIAIEKESGEELKKTTD
;
A
#
# COMPACT_ATOMS: atom_id res chain seq x y z
N TRP A 1 48.03 -12.55 -19.25
CA TRP A 1 48.85 -11.44 -19.72
C TRP A 1 48.61 -11.21 -21.20
N TYR A 2 48.68 -9.98 -21.67
CA TYR A 2 48.37 -9.62 -23.03
C TYR A 2 49.48 -8.71 -23.63
N TYR A 3 49.69 -8.81 -24.92
CA TYR A 3 50.61 -7.90 -25.65
C TYR A 3 50.02 -6.50 -25.87
N ASP A 4 48.71 -6.35 -25.67
CA ASP A 4 48.01 -5.09 -25.90
C ASP A 4 47.02 -4.80 -24.72
N THR A 5 46.60 -3.53 -24.64
CA THR A 5 45.65 -3.08 -23.64
C THR A 5 44.20 -3.49 -23.90
N SER A 6 43.90 -4.07 -25.07
CA SER A 6 42.55 -4.53 -25.42
C SER A 6 42.23 -5.92 -24.88
N GLY A 7 43.26 -6.69 -24.43
CA GLY A 7 43.10 -8.05 -23.93
C GLY A 7 42.82 -9.06 -25.04
N GLN A 8 43.14 -8.77 -26.30
CA GLN A 8 42.87 -9.69 -27.41
C GLN A 8 44.07 -10.54 -27.78
N SER A 9 45.29 -10.07 -27.55
CA SER A 9 46.53 -10.76 -27.88
C SER A 9 47.15 -11.35 -26.63
N GLU A 10 46.77 -12.59 -26.29
CA GLU A 10 47.24 -13.29 -25.09
C GLU A 10 48.70 -13.68 -25.23
N VAL A 11 49.49 -13.49 -24.16
CA VAL A 11 50.89 -13.95 -24.04
C VAL A 11 50.93 -15.37 -23.55
N ASN A 12 51.53 -16.30 -24.31
CA ASN A 12 51.81 -17.64 -23.87
C ASN A 12 53.30 -17.82 -23.58
N PHE A 13 53.69 -17.64 -22.33
CA PHE A 13 55.09 -17.73 -21.87
C PHE A 13 55.73 -19.10 -22.10
N GLY A 14 54.96 -20.17 -22.35
CA GLY A 14 55.49 -21.50 -22.68
C GLY A 14 55.75 -21.71 -24.16
N ARG A 15 55.15 -20.91 -25.04
CA ARG A 15 55.22 -21.11 -26.49
C ARG A 15 55.75 -19.91 -27.27
N ASP A 16 55.51 -18.72 -26.77
CA ASP A 16 55.97 -17.50 -27.47
C ASP A 16 57.46 -17.26 -27.24
N LYS A 17 58.21 -17.06 -28.32
CA LYS A 17 59.64 -16.75 -28.22
C LYS A 17 59.79 -15.28 -27.80
N MET A 18 60.65 -15.05 -26.80
CA MET A 18 61.00 -13.70 -26.37
C MET A 18 61.69 -12.96 -27.52
N PRO A 19 61.20 -11.78 -27.96
CA PRO A 19 61.84 -10.98 -28.97
C PRO A 19 63.17 -10.38 -28.45
N ALA A 20 64.06 -10.00 -29.37
CA ALA A 20 65.36 -9.40 -29.04
C ALA A 20 65.25 -7.93 -28.56
N HIS A 21 64.06 -7.40 -28.38
CA HIS A 21 63.81 -6.02 -27.90
C HIS A 21 62.89 -6.04 -26.69
N ASN A 22 62.88 -4.96 -25.93
CA ASN A 22 62.00 -4.80 -24.80
C ASN A 22 60.54 -4.83 -25.19
N ILE A 23 59.74 -5.58 -24.46
CA ILE A 23 58.26 -5.67 -24.61
C ILE A 23 57.60 -5.26 -23.29
N THR A 24 56.39 -4.70 -23.40
CA THR A 24 55.51 -4.47 -22.30
C THR A 24 54.35 -5.46 -22.42
N VAL A 25 54.05 -6.15 -21.33
CA VAL A 25 52.86 -7.02 -21.26
C VAL A 25 51.89 -6.48 -20.21
N TYR A 26 50.61 -6.64 -20.46
CA TYR A 26 49.53 -6.07 -19.68
C TYR A 26 48.80 -7.20 -18.94
N ALA A 27 48.53 -7.02 -17.63
CA ALA A 27 47.70 -7.91 -16.88
C ALA A 27 46.22 -7.69 -17.26
N GLY A 28 45.54 -8.76 -17.65
CA GLY A 28 44.08 -8.74 -17.81
C GLY A 28 43.41 -9.14 -16.49
N TRP A 29 42.43 -8.38 -16.10
CA TRP A 29 41.65 -8.62 -14.88
C TRP A 29 40.17 -8.73 -15.22
N GLU A 30 39.51 -9.75 -14.69
CA GLU A 30 38.07 -9.87 -14.72
C GLU A 30 37.50 -9.47 -13.35
N ILE A 31 36.42 -8.70 -13.38
CA ILE A 31 35.71 -8.34 -12.15
C ILE A 31 34.99 -9.56 -11.63
N ASN A 32 35.28 -9.95 -10.39
CA ASN A 32 34.53 -10.98 -9.70
C ASN A 32 33.05 -10.62 -9.63
N LYS A 33 32.18 -11.62 -9.84
CA LYS A 33 30.74 -11.46 -9.72
C LYS A 33 30.24 -12.36 -8.59
N TYR A 34 29.19 -11.90 -7.92
CA TYR A 34 28.60 -12.58 -6.77
C TYR A 34 27.11 -12.79 -6.97
N ASP A 35 26.64 -13.95 -6.56
CA ASP A 35 25.22 -14.27 -6.61
C ASP A 35 24.47 -13.64 -5.45
N VAL A 36 23.48 -12.83 -5.76
CA VAL A 36 22.43 -12.38 -4.85
C VAL A 36 21.18 -13.19 -5.16
N ILE A 37 20.65 -13.90 -4.15
CA ILE A 37 19.51 -14.78 -4.26
C ILE A 37 18.32 -14.12 -3.55
N PHE A 38 17.16 -14.08 -4.21
CA PHE A 38 15.90 -13.59 -3.67
C PHE A 38 14.97 -14.76 -3.39
N ASP A 39 14.86 -15.15 -2.13
CA ASP A 39 14.01 -16.23 -1.65
C ASP A 39 12.68 -15.65 -1.13
N GLN A 40 11.56 -16.07 -1.69
CA GLN A 40 10.23 -15.59 -1.26
C GLN A 40 9.82 -16.10 0.12
N ASN A 41 10.56 -17.04 0.73
CA ASN A 41 10.49 -17.41 2.13
C ASN A 41 9.13 -17.91 2.61
N TYR A 42 8.48 -18.79 1.82
CA TYR A 42 7.29 -19.55 2.24
C TYR A 42 7.22 -20.90 1.52
N SER A 43 6.44 -21.83 2.08
CA SER A 43 6.23 -23.16 1.49
C SER A 43 5.56 -23.05 0.11
N ASN A 44 6.05 -23.82 -0.86
CA ASN A 44 5.59 -23.80 -2.25
C ASN A 44 5.79 -22.44 -2.98
N ALA A 45 6.71 -21.61 -2.49
CA ALA A 45 7.13 -20.42 -3.22
C ALA A 45 7.75 -20.79 -4.58
N PRO A 46 7.67 -19.90 -5.59
CA PRO A 46 8.44 -20.06 -6.81
C PRO A 46 9.95 -20.20 -6.53
N THR A 47 10.68 -20.79 -7.49
CA THR A 47 12.13 -20.90 -7.40
C THR A 47 12.76 -19.53 -7.15
N ALA A 48 13.68 -19.47 -6.18
CA ALA A 48 14.36 -18.23 -5.81
C ALA A 48 15.06 -17.60 -7.02
N GLN A 49 14.88 -16.32 -7.21
CA GLN A 49 15.54 -15.56 -8.26
C GLN A 49 17.01 -15.34 -7.92
N ARG A 50 17.91 -15.62 -8.87
CA ARG A 50 19.34 -15.39 -8.74
C ARG A 50 19.78 -14.26 -9.67
N VAL A 51 20.55 -13.32 -9.14
CA VAL A 51 21.12 -12.19 -9.87
C VAL A 51 22.64 -12.20 -9.65
N ASN A 52 23.41 -12.24 -10.74
CA ASN A 52 24.87 -12.20 -10.69
C ASN A 52 25.36 -10.75 -10.79
N VAL A 53 25.99 -10.24 -9.74
CA VAL A 53 26.33 -8.83 -9.55
C VAL A 53 27.86 -8.65 -9.51
N PRO A 54 28.44 -7.75 -10.31
CA PRO A 54 29.87 -7.43 -10.24
C PRO A 54 30.27 -6.88 -8.87
N TYR A 55 31.49 -7.18 -8.44
CA TYR A 55 32.07 -6.67 -7.19
C TYR A 55 31.96 -5.16 -7.08
N LYS A 56 31.43 -4.68 -5.95
CA LYS A 56 31.14 -3.27 -5.61
C LYS A 56 29.97 -2.64 -6.38
N GLU A 57 29.36 -3.35 -7.30
CA GLU A 57 28.10 -2.89 -7.89
C GLU A 57 26.92 -3.13 -6.95
N LYS A 58 25.80 -2.45 -7.20
CA LYS A 58 24.56 -2.60 -6.44
C LYS A 58 23.64 -3.61 -7.12
N VAL A 59 22.97 -4.42 -6.33
CA VAL A 59 21.89 -5.26 -6.89
C VAL A 59 20.63 -4.42 -7.08
N GLY A 60 19.98 -4.53 -8.25
CA GLY A 60 18.69 -3.91 -8.50
C GLY A 60 17.60 -4.53 -7.63
N GLN A 61 16.71 -3.70 -7.10
CA GLN A 61 15.55 -4.19 -6.36
C GLN A 61 14.59 -4.87 -7.34
N PRO A 62 14.23 -6.15 -7.13
CA PRO A 62 13.26 -6.84 -7.97
C PRO A 62 11.84 -6.30 -7.73
N ALA A 63 10.92 -6.60 -8.64
CA ALA A 63 9.50 -6.38 -8.40
C ALA A 63 9.06 -7.05 -7.09
N SER A 64 8.13 -6.41 -6.38
CA SER A 64 7.57 -6.99 -5.16
C SER A 64 6.87 -8.31 -5.49
N PRO A 65 7.23 -9.41 -4.83
CA PRO A 65 6.55 -10.68 -5.04
C PRO A 65 5.14 -10.64 -4.43
N GLU A 66 4.27 -11.52 -4.92
CA GLU A 66 2.91 -11.67 -4.42
C GLU A 66 2.75 -12.99 -3.67
N ARG A 67 1.97 -12.94 -2.56
CA ARG A 67 1.56 -14.10 -1.79
C ARG A 67 0.11 -13.94 -1.37
N GLU A 68 -0.73 -14.92 -1.72
CA GLU A 68 -2.14 -14.88 -1.35
C GLU A 68 -2.33 -14.77 0.17
N GLY A 69 -3.22 -13.87 0.61
CA GLY A 69 -3.51 -13.65 2.02
C GLY A 69 -2.44 -12.88 2.80
N TYR A 70 -1.38 -12.39 2.15
CA TYR A 70 -0.27 -11.68 2.82
C TYR A 70 0.11 -10.39 2.09
N ASP A 71 0.73 -9.47 2.85
CA ASP A 71 1.37 -8.25 2.38
C ASP A 71 2.89 -8.40 2.44
N PHE A 72 3.55 -8.06 1.35
CA PHE A 72 5.00 -8.03 1.28
C PHE A 72 5.58 -6.87 2.10
N GLN A 73 6.49 -7.17 3.04
CA GLN A 73 7.11 -6.19 3.94
C GLN A 73 8.49 -5.72 3.46
N GLY A 74 9.09 -6.45 2.54
CA GLY A 74 10.42 -6.15 2.00
C GLY A 74 11.33 -7.36 1.98
N TRP A 75 12.55 -7.11 1.54
CA TRP A 75 13.63 -8.07 1.52
C TRP A 75 14.53 -7.91 2.75
N TYR A 76 14.84 -9.01 3.43
CA TYR A 76 15.57 -9.04 4.69
C TYR A 76 16.78 -9.96 4.62
N THR A 77 17.76 -9.74 5.51
CA THR A 77 19.02 -10.49 5.56
C THR A 77 18.93 -11.87 6.21
N ALA A 78 17.79 -12.20 6.82
CA ALA A 78 17.53 -13.51 7.43
C ALA A 78 16.08 -13.94 7.19
N LYS A 79 15.80 -15.25 7.29
CA LYS A 79 14.44 -15.83 7.13
C LYS A 79 13.48 -15.31 8.18
N ASP A 80 13.96 -15.23 9.43
CA ASP A 80 13.21 -14.70 10.57
C ASP A 80 14.03 -13.58 11.20
N GLY A 81 13.42 -12.42 11.41
CA GLY A 81 14.12 -11.23 11.87
C GLY A 81 15.09 -10.69 10.84
N GLY A 82 16.31 -10.35 11.28
CA GLY A 82 17.29 -9.70 10.42
C GLY A 82 16.98 -8.24 10.11
N ALA A 83 17.85 -7.59 9.36
CA ALA A 83 17.66 -6.21 8.92
C ALA A 83 17.01 -6.17 7.53
N LYS A 84 16.14 -5.19 7.31
CA LYS A 84 15.64 -4.86 5.97
C LYS A 84 16.82 -4.45 5.10
N TYR A 85 16.93 -5.03 3.92
CA TYR A 85 18.07 -4.80 3.04
C TYR A 85 17.99 -3.42 2.39
N ASP A 86 19.13 -2.72 2.45
CA ASP A 86 19.31 -1.46 1.73
C ASP A 86 19.95 -1.73 0.37
N PHE A 87 19.18 -1.56 -0.70
CA PHE A 87 19.62 -1.71 -2.10
C PHE A 87 20.66 -0.67 -2.55
N GLY A 88 20.94 0.33 -1.70
CA GLY A 88 22.07 1.24 -1.86
C GLY A 88 23.43 0.61 -1.53
N THR A 89 23.46 -0.55 -0.87
CA THR A 89 24.68 -1.23 -0.40
C THR A 89 25.40 -1.94 -1.55
N PRO A 90 26.73 -1.71 -1.76
CA PRO A 90 27.50 -2.43 -2.75
C PRO A 90 27.67 -3.93 -2.39
N VAL A 91 27.59 -4.80 -3.41
CA VAL A 91 27.77 -6.24 -3.27
C VAL A 91 29.28 -6.57 -3.23
N THR A 92 29.74 -7.14 -2.11
CA THR A 92 31.15 -7.55 -1.91
C THR A 92 31.31 -9.06 -1.74
N LYS A 93 30.21 -9.80 -1.58
CA LYS A 93 30.12 -11.27 -1.48
C LYS A 93 28.75 -11.75 -1.86
N GLY A 94 28.58 -13.03 -2.13
CA GLY A 94 27.27 -13.65 -2.37
C GLY A 94 26.46 -13.75 -1.07
N PHE A 95 25.12 -13.59 -1.20
CA PHE A 95 24.18 -13.72 -0.08
C PHE A 95 22.76 -14.00 -0.57
N THR A 96 21.90 -14.36 0.37
CA THR A 96 20.46 -14.55 0.13
C THR A 96 19.66 -13.51 0.88
N LEU A 97 18.66 -12.93 0.21
CA LEU A 97 17.64 -12.07 0.78
C LEU A 97 16.32 -12.85 0.85
N TYR A 98 15.62 -12.65 1.94
CA TYR A 98 14.39 -13.33 2.25
C TYR A 98 13.23 -12.35 2.28
N ALA A 99 12.15 -12.68 1.57
CA ALA A 99 10.92 -11.92 1.67
C ALA A 99 10.30 -12.06 3.06
N HIS A 100 9.87 -10.95 3.67
CA HIS A 100 9.03 -10.98 4.86
C HIS A 100 7.60 -10.64 4.52
N TRP A 101 6.67 -11.25 5.24
CA TRP A 101 5.26 -11.21 4.97
C TRP A 101 4.45 -10.94 6.24
N SER A 102 3.41 -10.12 6.13
CA SER A 102 2.40 -9.97 7.18
C SER A 102 1.04 -10.47 6.66
N PRO A 103 0.25 -11.18 7.47
CA PRO A 103 -1.09 -11.58 7.06
C PRO A 103 -1.94 -10.35 6.71
N LYS A 104 -2.77 -10.47 5.66
CA LYS A 104 -3.84 -9.51 5.38
C LYS A 104 -4.95 -9.71 6.41
N LEU A 105 -5.23 -8.69 7.19
CA LEU A 105 -6.32 -8.71 8.16
C LEU A 105 -7.59 -8.15 7.54
N TYR A 106 -8.69 -8.86 7.71
CA TYR A 106 -10.01 -8.45 7.29
C TYR A 106 -10.92 -8.29 8.51
N THR A 107 -11.91 -7.41 8.40
CA THR A 107 -12.87 -7.09 9.44
C THR A 107 -14.24 -6.85 8.84
N SER A 108 -15.22 -6.58 9.70
CA SER A 108 -16.55 -6.11 9.34
C SER A 108 -16.86 -4.79 10.04
N TYR A 109 -17.86 -4.09 9.56
CA TYR A 109 -18.47 -2.96 10.28
C TYR A 109 -19.97 -2.99 10.12
N THR A 110 -20.67 -2.38 11.09
CA THR A 110 -22.13 -2.28 11.09
C THR A 110 -22.55 -0.82 10.98
N VAL A 111 -23.52 -0.56 10.12
CA VAL A 111 -24.17 0.76 9.99
C VAL A 111 -25.50 0.69 10.72
N LYS A 112 -25.74 1.62 11.63
CA LYS A 112 -26.98 1.73 12.42
C LYS A 112 -27.68 3.05 12.16
N TYR A 113 -28.99 3.04 12.28
CA TYR A 113 -29.89 4.16 12.03
C TYR A 113 -30.80 4.32 13.26
N LEU A 114 -30.41 5.22 14.18
CA LEU A 114 -31.06 5.32 15.48
C LEU A 114 -31.78 6.66 15.65
N ASN A 115 -32.92 6.61 16.34
CA ASN A 115 -33.55 7.82 16.85
C ASN A 115 -32.65 8.45 17.92
N GLN A 116 -32.32 9.72 17.75
CA GLN A 116 -31.40 10.44 18.62
C GLN A 116 -31.93 10.57 20.06
N ASP A 117 -33.24 10.69 20.24
CA ASP A 117 -33.85 10.93 21.54
C ASP A 117 -34.15 9.63 22.31
N THR A 118 -34.57 8.58 21.59
CA THR A 118 -35.00 7.31 22.20
C THR A 118 -33.97 6.20 22.08
N GLY A 119 -33.03 6.29 21.15
CA GLY A 119 -32.09 5.23 20.81
C GLY A 119 -32.72 4.06 20.04
N GLU A 120 -34.00 4.16 19.66
CA GLU A 120 -34.69 3.15 18.90
C GLU A 120 -34.15 3.02 17.48
N GLU A 121 -34.05 1.79 16.95
CA GLU A 121 -33.66 1.55 15.58
C GLU A 121 -34.78 1.92 14.62
N LEU A 122 -34.54 2.89 13.74
CA LEU A 122 -35.49 3.42 12.77
C LEU A 122 -35.46 2.69 11.43
N SER A 123 -34.34 2.07 11.10
CA SER A 123 -34.15 1.25 9.91
C SER A 123 -33.21 0.09 10.24
N PRO A 124 -33.38 -1.09 9.63
CA PRO A 124 -32.55 -2.24 9.92
C PRO A 124 -31.06 -1.93 9.73
N SER A 125 -30.22 -2.33 10.69
CA SER A 125 -28.79 -2.19 10.61
C SER A 125 -28.19 -3.05 9.48
N VAL A 126 -27.15 -2.56 8.85
CA VAL A 126 -26.48 -3.22 7.73
C VAL A 126 -25.06 -3.56 8.08
N THR A 127 -24.69 -4.86 7.99
CA THR A 127 -23.32 -5.31 8.20
C THR A 127 -22.60 -5.47 6.86
N ARG A 128 -21.41 -4.92 6.78
CA ARG A 128 -20.47 -5.07 5.65
C ARG A 128 -19.31 -5.92 6.12
N GLU A 129 -19.03 -7.00 5.42
CA GLU A 129 -18.03 -7.99 5.81
C GLU A 129 -16.85 -8.05 4.84
N ASN A 130 -15.79 -8.71 5.26
CA ASN A 130 -14.62 -9.02 4.44
C ASN A 130 -13.92 -7.78 3.86
N ILE A 131 -13.82 -6.73 4.65
CA ILE A 131 -13.15 -5.49 4.28
C ILE A 131 -11.78 -5.44 4.97
N ARG A 132 -10.76 -4.99 4.25
CA ARG A 132 -9.39 -4.92 4.78
C ARG A 132 -9.29 -3.94 5.95
N VAL A 133 -8.65 -4.36 7.04
CA VAL A 133 -8.30 -3.50 8.19
C VAL A 133 -7.45 -2.32 7.71
N GLY A 134 -7.71 -1.13 8.26
CA GLY A 134 -7.06 0.12 7.86
C GLY A 134 -7.64 0.79 6.61
N LYS A 135 -8.66 0.17 5.97
CA LYS A 135 -9.39 0.85 4.89
C LYS A 135 -10.31 1.91 5.46
N LYS A 136 -10.34 3.08 4.83
CA LYS A 136 -11.37 4.10 5.08
C LYS A 136 -12.62 3.74 4.29
N VAL A 137 -13.76 3.66 4.97
CA VAL A 137 -15.08 3.43 4.37
C VAL A 137 -15.93 4.67 4.49
N THR A 138 -16.89 4.82 3.59
CA THR A 138 -17.84 5.94 3.56
C THR A 138 -19.23 5.36 3.42
N GLU A 139 -20.14 5.77 4.28
CA GLU A 139 -21.57 5.44 4.24
C GLU A 139 -22.41 6.72 4.18
N TRP A 140 -23.54 6.61 3.52
CA TRP A 140 -24.50 7.70 3.39
C TRP A 140 -25.71 7.40 4.24
N ALA A 141 -26.28 8.44 4.84
CA ALA A 141 -27.54 8.32 5.54
C ALA A 141 -28.64 7.88 4.56
N VAL A 142 -29.54 7.02 5.03
CA VAL A 142 -30.73 6.61 4.27
C VAL A 142 -31.89 7.57 4.55
N ASP A 143 -32.78 7.72 3.57
CA ASP A 143 -33.99 8.51 3.80
C ASP A 143 -34.94 7.74 4.71
N ILE A 144 -35.37 8.36 5.79
CA ILE A 144 -36.35 7.84 6.74
C ILE A 144 -37.47 8.88 6.85
N GLU A 145 -38.71 8.45 6.54
CA GLU A 145 -39.86 9.33 6.55
C GLU A 145 -40.03 10.03 7.92
N GLU A 146 -40.32 11.33 7.92
CA GLU A 146 -40.43 12.21 9.08
C GLU A 146 -39.15 12.47 9.89
N PHE A 147 -38.00 11.97 9.44
CA PHE A 147 -36.75 12.15 10.17
C PHE A 147 -35.63 12.76 9.32
N VAL A 148 -34.73 13.47 9.98
CA VAL A 148 -33.54 14.07 9.35
C VAL A 148 -32.30 13.52 10.03
N PRO A 149 -31.31 13.03 9.27
CA PRO A 149 -30.07 12.50 9.84
C PRO A 149 -29.18 13.63 10.39
N ASP A 150 -28.37 13.32 11.38
CA ASP A 150 -27.36 14.20 11.95
C ASP A 150 -26.32 14.63 10.90
N GLU A 151 -25.93 13.71 10.02
CA GLU A 151 -25.01 13.93 8.91
C GLU A 151 -25.47 13.19 7.68
N ALA A 152 -25.29 13.78 6.49
CA ALA A 152 -25.63 13.11 5.22
C ALA A 152 -24.67 11.96 4.89
N MET A 153 -23.45 11.99 5.43
CA MET A 153 -22.39 11.03 5.16
C MET A 153 -21.46 10.90 6.35
N LYS A 154 -21.02 9.68 6.65
CA LYS A 154 -19.99 9.41 7.68
C LYS A 154 -18.87 8.55 7.12
N GLN A 155 -17.69 8.74 7.67
CA GLN A 155 -16.48 7.97 7.33
C GLN A 155 -15.91 7.28 8.56
N LEU A 156 -15.30 6.11 8.35
CA LEU A 156 -14.65 5.33 9.38
C LEU A 156 -13.37 4.69 8.85
N ASP A 157 -12.27 4.84 9.56
CA ASP A 157 -11.05 4.07 9.34
C ASP A 157 -11.18 2.75 10.10
N LEU A 158 -11.21 1.62 9.37
CA LEU A 158 -11.53 0.31 9.95
C LEU A 158 -10.40 -0.22 10.82
N ALA A 159 -10.70 -0.43 12.09
CA ALA A 159 -9.88 -1.17 13.04
C ALA A 159 -10.10 -2.70 12.88
N GLN A 160 -9.35 -3.48 13.65
CA GLN A 160 -9.49 -4.95 13.63
C GLN A 160 -10.84 -5.42 14.16
N THR A 161 -11.41 -4.70 15.13
CA THR A 161 -12.72 -4.99 15.76
C THR A 161 -13.41 -3.69 16.16
N GLY A 162 -14.71 -3.76 16.49
CA GLY A 162 -15.47 -2.65 17.04
C GLY A 162 -15.83 -1.56 16.04
N ASN A 163 -15.91 -1.88 14.76
CA ASN A 163 -16.21 -0.92 13.71
C ASN A 163 -17.72 -0.71 13.58
N GLU A 164 -18.15 0.52 13.81
CA GLU A 164 -19.55 0.90 13.73
C GLU A 164 -19.70 2.32 13.19
N ILE A 165 -20.66 2.53 12.31
CA ILE A 165 -21.12 3.85 11.86
C ILE A 165 -22.56 4.00 12.32
N VAL A 166 -22.85 5.03 13.11
CA VAL A 166 -24.20 5.30 13.62
C VAL A 166 -24.67 6.64 13.03
N PHE A 167 -25.79 6.60 12.32
CA PHE A 167 -26.54 7.79 11.94
C PHE A 167 -27.63 8.01 12.97
N TYR A 168 -27.63 9.18 13.58
CA TYR A 168 -28.67 9.62 14.49
C TYR A 168 -29.69 10.47 13.75
N TYR A 169 -30.97 10.20 13.99
CA TYR A 169 -32.09 10.86 13.32
C TYR A 169 -32.96 11.58 14.33
N SER A 170 -33.33 12.79 14.01
CA SER A 170 -34.28 13.57 14.80
C SER A 170 -35.49 14.00 13.95
N LYS A 171 -36.64 14.18 14.55
CA LYS A 171 -37.75 14.84 13.88
C LYS A 171 -37.39 16.31 13.62
N PRO A 172 -37.67 16.84 12.42
CA PRO A 172 -37.44 18.25 12.14
C PRO A 172 -38.33 19.08 13.09
N SER A 173 -37.75 20.13 13.66
CA SER A 173 -38.54 21.09 14.44
C SER A 173 -39.64 21.72 13.56
N PRO A 174 -40.87 21.91 14.09
CA PRO A 174 -41.89 22.61 13.36
C PRO A 174 -41.36 23.96 12.87
N ARG A 175 -41.51 24.26 11.60
CA ARG A 175 -41.19 25.57 11.06
C ARG A 175 -42.42 26.43 11.11
N GLU A 176 -42.39 27.48 11.90
CA GLU A 176 -43.41 28.53 11.85
C GLU A 176 -43.24 29.35 10.58
N TYR A 177 -44.30 29.57 9.86
CA TYR A 177 -44.30 30.50 8.74
C TYR A 177 -45.45 31.48 8.88
N THR A 178 -45.21 32.67 8.40
CA THR A 178 -46.19 33.73 8.41
C THR A 178 -46.60 34.05 6.98
N ILE A 179 -47.85 33.89 6.67
CA ILE A 179 -48.44 34.33 5.39
C ILE A 179 -48.94 35.73 5.56
N ILE A 180 -48.38 36.65 4.78
CA ILE A 180 -48.85 38.05 4.73
C ILE A 180 -49.44 38.26 3.35
N ALA A 181 -50.76 38.53 3.29
CA ALA A 181 -51.40 38.96 2.07
C ALA A 181 -51.25 40.46 1.94
N ILE A 182 -50.65 40.89 0.84
CA ILE A 182 -50.47 42.33 0.56
C ILE A 182 -51.29 42.71 -0.67
N GLU A 183 -51.81 43.93 -0.68
CA GLU A 183 -52.43 44.47 -1.87
C GLU A 183 -51.36 44.76 -2.93
N LYS A 184 -51.59 44.28 -4.13
CA LYS A 184 -50.59 44.30 -5.19
C LYS A 184 -50.23 45.73 -5.65
N GLU A 185 -51.15 46.66 -5.56
CA GLU A 185 -50.94 48.02 -6.05
C GLU A 185 -50.36 48.94 -4.95
N SER A 186 -50.80 48.81 -3.70
CA SER A 186 -50.38 49.67 -2.58
C SER A 186 -49.28 49.09 -1.72
N GLY A 187 -49.10 47.76 -1.74
CA GLY A 187 -48.21 47.05 -0.86
C GLY A 187 -48.69 46.96 0.61
N GLU A 188 -49.96 47.36 0.86
CA GLU A 188 -50.54 47.28 2.21
C GLU A 188 -50.78 45.83 2.65
N GLU A 189 -50.53 45.56 3.92
CA GLU A 189 -50.81 44.24 4.52
C GLU A 189 -52.33 44.09 4.73
N LEU A 190 -52.95 43.15 3.96
CA LEU A 190 -54.38 42.89 4.04
C LEU A 190 -54.72 41.84 5.11
N LYS A 191 -53.83 40.83 5.31
CA LYS A 191 -54.05 39.77 6.26
C LYS A 191 -52.74 39.12 6.62
N LYS A 192 -52.57 38.81 7.90
CA LYS A 192 -51.44 38.05 8.45
C LYS A 192 -51.96 36.77 9.10
N THR A 193 -51.40 35.64 8.76
CA THR A 193 -51.70 34.34 9.39
C THR A 193 -50.36 33.66 9.73
N THR A 194 -50.24 33.20 10.97
CA THR A 194 -49.09 32.40 11.44
C THR A 194 -49.61 31.04 11.79
N ASP A 195 -48.98 29.99 11.24
CA ASP A 195 -49.27 28.56 11.52
C ASP A 195 -48.03 27.93 12.18
#